data_5c9ef73f476ce78a68e834231da6b7e5
#
_entry.id   5c9ef73f476ce78a68e834231da6b7e5
#
_cell.length_a   1.000
_cell.length_b   1.000
_cell.length_c   1.000
_cell.angle_alpha   90.00
_cell.angle_beta   90.00
_cell.angle_gamma   90.00
#
_symmetry.space_group_name_H-M   'P 1'
#
loop_
_entity.id
_entity.type
_entity.pdbx_description
1 polymer ?
#
loop_
_entity_poly.entity_id
_entity_poly.type
_entity_poly.pdbx_seq_one_letter_code
_entity_poly.pdbx_strand_id
1 'polypeptide(L)'
;IKLAKDRQQEIIVKGANETRSYLASGTSRLKVEVGQSVERGEVLTEGSIEPKNYLAVAGLNTTESYLLKEVQKVYRMQGVEIDDKHVEVMVRQMLRKVRIIEAGDTKLLPGSLVDIHSFTDANRDAFKHRKRPATAKPVLLGITKASLETESFLSAASFQETTRVLTDAA
;
A
#
# COMPACT_ATOMS: atom_id res chain seq x y z
N ILE A 1 6.72 -24.39 -13.22
CA ILE A 1 5.60 -24.74 -12.34
C ILE A 1 5.73 -26.21 -12.00
N LYS A 2 5.79 -26.55 -10.72
CA LYS A 2 5.77 -27.94 -10.25
C LYS A 2 4.54 -28.13 -9.36
N LEU A 3 3.91 -29.31 -9.46
CA LEU A 3 2.88 -29.71 -8.51
C LEU A 3 3.57 -30.18 -7.22
N ALA A 4 3.32 -29.49 -6.11
CA ALA A 4 3.77 -29.90 -4.79
C ALA A 4 2.77 -30.92 -4.18
N LYS A 5 3.22 -31.75 -3.22
CA LYS A 5 2.35 -32.61 -2.42
C LYS A 5 1.27 -31.75 -1.75
N ASP A 6 0.02 -32.18 -1.73
CA ASP A 6 -1.15 -31.51 -1.14
C ASP A 6 -1.89 -30.45 -2.00
N ARG A 7 -2.08 -30.71 -3.29
CA ARG A 7 -2.86 -29.81 -4.16
C ARG A 7 -2.38 -28.34 -4.17
N GLN A 8 -1.11 -28.11 -3.89
CA GLN A 8 -0.49 -26.79 -4.01
C GLN A 8 0.32 -26.72 -5.30
N GLN A 9 0.35 -25.55 -5.91
CA GLN A 9 1.16 -25.25 -7.08
C GLN A 9 2.39 -24.45 -6.64
N GLU A 10 3.57 -24.87 -7.03
CA GLU A 10 4.80 -24.14 -6.78
C GLU A 10 5.20 -23.37 -8.04
N ILE A 11 5.27 -22.04 -7.93
CA ILE A 11 5.71 -21.15 -8.99
C ILE A 11 7.15 -20.76 -8.70
N ILE A 12 8.06 -21.18 -9.57
CA ILE A 12 9.50 -20.89 -9.44
C ILE A 12 9.83 -19.74 -10.40
N VAL A 13 10.26 -18.63 -9.84
CA VAL A 13 10.74 -17.45 -10.59
C VAL A 13 12.25 -17.41 -10.51
N LYS A 14 12.90 -17.51 -11.67
CA LYS A 14 14.37 -17.44 -11.82
C LYS A 14 14.76 -16.03 -12.23
N GLY A 15 15.44 -15.31 -11.36
CA GLY A 15 16.09 -14.04 -11.68
C GLY A 15 17.56 -14.24 -12.06
N ALA A 16 18.23 -13.16 -12.43
CA ALA A 16 19.66 -13.20 -12.79
C ALA A 16 20.55 -13.64 -11.60
N ASN A 17 20.23 -13.20 -10.39
CA ASN A 17 21.05 -13.41 -9.20
C ASN A 17 20.41 -14.34 -8.18
N GLU A 18 19.10 -14.58 -8.23
CA GLU A 18 18.38 -15.41 -7.25
C GLU A 18 17.20 -16.14 -7.88
N THR A 19 16.85 -17.26 -7.25
CA THR A 19 15.65 -18.03 -7.59
C THR A 19 14.71 -17.97 -6.40
N ARG A 20 13.45 -17.59 -6.62
CA ARG A 20 12.41 -17.57 -5.59
C ARG A 20 11.29 -18.53 -5.93
N SER A 21 10.79 -19.24 -4.93
CA SER A 21 9.62 -20.11 -5.06
C SER A 21 8.44 -19.50 -4.29
N TYR A 22 7.28 -19.56 -4.91
CA TYR A 22 6.01 -19.10 -4.33
C TYR A 22 5.02 -20.26 -4.34
N LEU A 23 4.40 -20.52 -3.21
CA LEU A 23 3.35 -21.53 -3.08
C LEU A 23 2.00 -20.88 -3.33
N ALA A 24 1.28 -21.38 -4.32
CA ALA A 24 -0.08 -20.99 -4.62
C ALA A 24 -1.04 -22.14 -4.29
N SER A 25 -2.28 -21.81 -3.89
CA SER A 25 -3.31 -22.82 -3.72
C SER A 25 -3.57 -23.54 -5.04
N GLY A 26 -3.77 -24.85 -5.02
CA GLY A 26 -4.06 -25.64 -6.22
C GLY A 26 -5.39 -25.27 -6.90
N THR A 27 -6.25 -24.51 -6.19
CA THR A 27 -7.49 -23.96 -6.74
C THR A 27 -7.32 -22.57 -7.36
N SER A 28 -6.16 -21.93 -7.13
CA SER A 28 -5.87 -20.61 -7.70
C SER A 28 -5.55 -20.72 -9.17
N ARG A 29 -6.22 -19.92 -9.99
CA ARG A 29 -5.94 -19.85 -11.42
C ARG A 29 -4.66 -19.05 -11.64
N LEU A 30 -3.74 -19.61 -12.39
CA LEU A 30 -2.49 -18.93 -12.75
C LEU A 30 -2.75 -17.91 -13.87
N LYS A 31 -2.10 -16.76 -13.78
CA LYS A 31 -2.08 -15.72 -14.82
C LYS A 31 -0.84 -15.78 -15.70
N VAL A 32 0.11 -16.63 -15.35
CA VAL A 32 1.42 -16.75 -15.99
C VAL A 32 1.62 -18.13 -16.53
N GLU A 33 2.37 -18.22 -17.64
CA GLU A 33 2.73 -19.47 -18.29
C GLU A 33 4.19 -19.86 -18.01
N VAL A 34 4.51 -21.13 -18.26
CA VAL A 34 5.89 -21.61 -18.10
C VAL A 34 6.79 -20.98 -19.16
N GLY A 35 7.87 -20.34 -18.72
CA GLY A 35 8.81 -19.64 -19.62
C GLY A 35 8.47 -18.19 -19.89
N GLN A 36 7.36 -17.67 -19.34
CA GLN A 36 7.02 -16.25 -19.42
C GLN A 36 8.01 -15.43 -18.58
N SER A 37 8.40 -14.27 -19.12
CA SER A 37 9.13 -13.26 -18.36
C SER A 37 8.15 -12.43 -17.53
N VAL A 38 8.48 -12.24 -16.25
CA VAL A 38 7.63 -11.49 -15.31
C VAL A 38 8.40 -10.31 -14.72
N GLU A 39 7.70 -9.19 -14.53
CA GLU A 39 8.26 -8.00 -13.93
C GLU A 39 8.00 -7.95 -12.42
N ARG A 40 8.73 -7.04 -11.75
CA ARG A 40 8.54 -6.82 -10.32
C ARG A 40 7.14 -6.26 -10.03
N GLY A 41 6.37 -6.98 -9.18
CA GLY A 41 5.00 -6.59 -8.84
C GLY A 41 3.93 -7.16 -9.77
N GLU A 42 4.31 -7.93 -10.77
CA GLU A 42 3.36 -8.63 -11.64
C GLU A 42 2.62 -9.74 -10.88
N VAL A 43 1.34 -9.86 -11.16
CA VAL A 43 0.42 -10.77 -10.44
C VAL A 43 0.50 -12.15 -11.04
N LEU A 44 0.97 -13.13 -10.29
CA LEU A 44 1.16 -14.51 -10.74
C LEU A 44 -0.12 -15.35 -10.71
N THR A 45 -1.07 -15.02 -9.82
CA THR A 45 -2.32 -15.77 -9.63
C THR A 45 -3.53 -14.85 -9.67
N GLU A 46 -4.71 -15.38 -10.03
CA GLU A 46 -5.97 -14.66 -9.85
C GLU A 46 -6.31 -14.57 -8.36
N GLY A 47 -6.94 -13.47 -7.95
CA GLY A 47 -7.39 -13.21 -6.58
C GLY A 47 -7.08 -11.80 -6.12
N SER A 48 -7.54 -11.47 -4.93
CA SER A 48 -7.21 -10.20 -4.28
C SER A 48 -5.76 -10.20 -3.82
N ILE A 49 -5.07 -9.11 -4.08
CA ILE A 49 -3.71 -8.87 -3.61
C ILE A 49 -3.80 -8.15 -2.26
N GLU A 50 -2.96 -8.53 -1.30
CA GLU A 50 -2.83 -7.75 -0.07
C GLU A 50 -2.15 -6.40 -0.38
N PRO A 51 -2.87 -5.26 -0.23
CA PRO A 51 -2.35 -3.96 -0.68
C PRO A 51 -1.06 -3.53 0.03
N LYS A 52 -0.86 -3.96 1.28
CA LYS A 52 0.37 -3.63 2.04
C LYS A 52 1.60 -4.32 1.45
N ASN A 53 1.47 -5.59 1.09
CA ASN A 53 2.55 -6.33 0.44
C ASN A 53 2.79 -5.80 -0.98
N TYR A 54 1.73 -5.44 -1.67
CA TYR A 54 1.81 -4.84 -3.00
C TYR A 54 2.56 -3.51 -2.98
N LEU A 55 2.29 -2.65 -2.00
CA LEU A 55 3.01 -1.40 -1.80
C LEU A 55 4.53 -1.61 -1.63
N ALA A 56 4.93 -2.64 -0.88
CA ALA A 56 6.34 -2.94 -0.66
C ALA A 56 7.07 -3.43 -1.92
N VAL A 57 6.35 -4.08 -2.84
CA VAL A 57 6.91 -4.69 -4.05
C VAL A 57 6.76 -3.77 -5.26
N ALA A 58 5.54 -3.31 -5.55
CA ALA A 58 5.20 -2.56 -6.76
C ALA A 58 5.39 -1.03 -6.62
N GLY A 59 5.47 -0.53 -5.38
CA GLY A 59 5.63 0.89 -5.09
C GLY A 59 4.33 1.66 -5.01
N LEU A 60 4.43 2.97 -4.74
CA LEU A 60 3.32 3.84 -4.36
C LEU A 60 2.31 4.02 -5.51
N ASN A 61 2.75 4.47 -6.68
CA ASN A 61 1.86 4.81 -7.80
C ASN A 61 1.07 3.61 -8.31
N THR A 62 1.73 2.43 -8.37
CA THR A 62 1.09 1.19 -8.82
C THR A 62 0.04 0.71 -7.81
N THR A 63 0.32 0.87 -6.51
CA THR A 63 -0.61 0.54 -5.43
C THR A 63 -1.81 1.48 -5.43
N GLU A 64 -1.61 2.76 -5.66
CA GLU A 64 -2.65 3.77 -5.80
C GLU A 64 -3.64 3.41 -6.92
N SER A 65 -3.09 3.14 -8.11
CA SER A 65 -3.88 2.69 -9.27
C SER A 65 -4.62 1.37 -9.03
N TYR A 66 -4.01 0.44 -8.31
CA TYR A 66 -4.63 -0.83 -7.95
C TYR A 66 -5.82 -0.62 -7.02
N LEU A 67 -5.66 0.16 -5.95
CA LEU A 67 -6.72 0.46 -5.00
C LEU A 67 -7.89 1.18 -5.67
N LEU A 68 -7.60 2.18 -6.52
CA LEU A 68 -8.61 2.89 -7.29
C LEU A 68 -9.44 1.92 -8.13
N LYS A 69 -8.78 1.05 -8.89
CA LYS A 69 -9.45 0.06 -9.75
C LYS A 69 -10.32 -0.91 -8.97
N GLU A 70 -9.84 -1.43 -7.84
CA GLU A 70 -10.61 -2.38 -7.03
C GLU A 70 -11.83 -1.73 -6.38
N VAL A 71 -11.71 -0.50 -5.88
CA VAL A 71 -12.84 0.25 -5.32
C VAL A 71 -13.88 0.56 -6.41
N GLN A 72 -13.45 1.10 -7.55
CA GLN A 72 -14.33 1.40 -8.68
C GLN A 72 -15.05 0.15 -9.21
N LYS A 73 -14.35 -0.98 -9.25
CA LYS A 73 -14.94 -2.26 -9.65
C LYS A 73 -16.12 -2.65 -8.76
N VAL A 74 -16.00 -2.48 -7.44
CA VAL A 74 -17.09 -2.80 -6.49
C VAL A 74 -18.30 -1.88 -6.73
N TYR A 75 -18.09 -0.57 -6.88
CA TYR A 75 -19.18 0.37 -7.16
C TYR A 75 -19.87 0.08 -8.48
N ARG A 76 -19.10 -0.17 -9.55
CA ARG A 76 -19.66 -0.50 -10.87
C ARG A 76 -20.47 -1.80 -10.86
N MET A 77 -20.06 -2.81 -10.09
CA MET A 77 -20.84 -4.04 -9.92
C MET A 77 -22.20 -3.81 -9.26
N GLN A 78 -22.35 -2.74 -8.47
CA GLN A 78 -23.61 -2.34 -7.84
C GLN A 78 -24.37 -1.29 -8.68
N GLY A 79 -23.93 -0.99 -9.90
CA GLY A 79 -24.58 -0.03 -10.78
C GLY A 79 -24.38 1.43 -10.36
N VAL A 80 -23.40 1.71 -9.50
CA VAL A 80 -23.09 3.07 -9.03
C VAL A 80 -21.85 3.58 -9.78
N GLU A 81 -21.99 4.72 -10.43
CA GLU A 81 -20.89 5.44 -11.08
C GLU A 81 -20.39 6.55 -10.17
N ILE A 82 -19.10 6.49 -9.82
CA ILE A 82 -18.40 7.51 -9.02
C ILE A 82 -17.19 7.96 -9.82
N ASP A 83 -16.96 9.28 -9.86
CA ASP A 83 -15.77 9.85 -10.49
C ASP A 83 -14.51 9.43 -9.70
N ASP A 84 -13.47 9.07 -10.42
CA ASP A 84 -12.20 8.55 -9.88
C ASP A 84 -11.57 9.50 -8.86
N LYS A 85 -11.67 10.82 -9.06
CA LYS A 85 -11.12 11.83 -8.14
C LYS A 85 -11.60 11.72 -6.70
N HIS A 86 -12.83 11.23 -6.47
CA HIS A 86 -13.35 11.07 -5.10
C HIS A 86 -12.65 9.92 -4.38
N VAL A 87 -12.34 8.83 -5.10
CA VAL A 87 -11.60 7.69 -4.56
C VAL A 87 -10.11 8.02 -4.43
N GLU A 88 -9.54 8.71 -5.41
CA GLU A 88 -8.13 9.13 -5.41
C GLU A 88 -7.78 9.98 -4.20
N VAL A 89 -8.64 10.92 -3.80
CA VAL A 89 -8.42 11.74 -2.60
C VAL A 89 -8.33 10.88 -1.35
N MET A 90 -9.19 9.87 -1.20
CA MET A 90 -9.15 8.95 -0.07
C MET A 90 -7.90 8.07 -0.08
N VAL A 91 -7.57 7.49 -1.22
CA VAL A 91 -6.38 6.63 -1.39
C VAL A 91 -5.10 7.43 -1.12
N ARG A 92 -5.01 8.68 -1.61
CA ARG A 92 -3.90 9.59 -1.32
C ARG A 92 -3.72 9.83 0.18
N GLN A 93 -4.80 10.01 0.93
CA GLN A 93 -4.71 10.16 2.39
C GLN A 93 -4.25 8.87 3.09
N MET A 94 -4.66 7.70 2.60
CA MET A 94 -4.21 6.41 3.12
C MET A 94 -2.70 6.15 2.91
N LEU A 95 -2.11 6.73 1.87
CA LEU A 95 -0.70 6.57 1.48
C LEU A 95 0.19 7.76 1.89
N ARG A 96 -0.37 8.74 2.58
CA ARG A 96 0.31 9.99 2.93
C ARG A 96 1.42 9.85 3.97
N LYS A 97 1.41 8.79 4.77
CA LYS A 97 2.35 8.58 5.87
C LYS A 97 3.49 7.64 5.50
N VAL A 98 4.65 7.94 6.06
CA VAL A 98 5.84 7.09 5.97
C VAL A 98 6.30 6.69 7.37
N ARG A 99 6.87 5.49 7.50
CA ARG A 99 7.49 5.03 8.74
C ARG A 99 8.99 5.25 8.68
N ILE A 100 9.51 5.98 9.63
CA ILE A 100 10.96 6.23 9.74
C ILE A 100 11.68 4.93 10.10
N ILE A 101 12.71 4.56 9.35
CA ILE A 101 13.59 3.43 9.63
C ILE A 101 14.81 3.93 10.38
N GLU A 102 15.51 4.89 9.81
CA GLU A 102 16.68 5.52 10.37
C GLU A 102 16.50 7.04 10.38
N ALA A 103 16.79 7.67 11.50
CA ALA A 103 16.63 9.11 11.64
C ALA A 103 17.76 9.90 10.95
N GLY A 104 18.92 9.27 10.70
CA GLY A 104 20.10 10.00 10.29
C GLY A 104 20.45 11.10 11.31
N ASP A 105 20.78 12.28 10.82
CA ASP A 105 21.06 13.46 11.64
C ASP A 105 19.85 14.43 11.72
N THR A 106 18.64 13.93 11.39
CA THR A 106 17.38 14.67 11.48
C THR A 106 16.78 14.57 12.89
N LYS A 107 15.75 15.38 13.15
CA LYS A 107 15.02 15.34 14.44
C LYS A 107 13.89 14.29 14.46
N LEU A 108 13.79 13.46 13.43
CA LEU A 108 12.75 12.45 13.31
C LEU A 108 13.04 11.25 14.21
N LEU A 109 12.01 10.62 14.74
CA LEU A 109 12.16 9.46 15.63
C LEU A 109 12.05 8.16 14.83
N PRO A 110 12.99 7.21 14.96
CA PRO A 110 12.88 5.89 14.35
C PRO A 110 11.59 5.18 14.77
N GLY A 111 10.92 4.52 13.82
CA GLY A 111 9.66 3.81 14.03
C GLY A 111 8.41 4.69 14.03
N SER A 112 8.53 6.00 14.09
CA SER A 112 7.39 6.92 14.05
C SER A 112 6.74 6.99 12.67
N LEU A 113 5.44 7.30 12.64
CA LEU A 113 4.69 7.62 11.43
C LEU A 113 4.73 9.13 11.22
N VAL A 114 5.27 9.56 10.10
CA VAL A 114 5.43 10.97 9.76
C VAL A 114 4.79 11.25 8.41
N ASP A 115 4.27 12.45 8.22
CA ASP A 115 3.76 12.90 6.93
C ASP A 115 4.90 12.96 5.90
N ILE A 116 4.61 12.55 4.66
CA ILE A 116 5.62 12.54 3.58
C ILE A 116 6.21 13.91 3.30
N HIS A 117 5.42 14.99 3.49
CA HIS A 117 5.92 16.35 3.31
C HIS A 117 6.88 16.73 4.43
N SER A 118 6.52 16.49 5.70
CA SER A 118 7.39 16.73 6.85
C SER A 118 8.69 15.93 6.78
N PHE A 119 8.63 14.68 6.32
CA PHE A 119 9.81 13.85 6.05
C PHE A 119 10.69 14.45 4.95
N THR A 120 10.08 14.90 3.85
CA THR A 120 10.81 15.51 2.72
C THR A 120 11.48 16.82 3.13
N ASP A 121 10.79 17.64 3.92
CA ASP A 121 11.32 18.94 4.40
C ASP A 121 12.47 18.72 5.39
N ALA A 122 12.35 17.76 6.31
CA ALA A 122 13.42 17.39 7.23
C ALA A 122 14.68 16.91 6.48
N ASN A 123 14.50 16.10 5.44
CA ASN A 123 15.61 15.64 4.60
C ASN A 123 16.20 16.76 3.75
N ARG A 124 15.37 17.65 3.21
CA ARG A 124 15.83 18.83 2.47
C ARG A 124 16.72 19.72 3.35
N ASP A 125 16.32 19.90 4.62
CA ASP A 125 17.10 20.66 5.59
C ASP A 125 18.44 19.95 5.93
N ALA A 126 18.40 18.64 6.13
CA ALA A 126 19.62 17.85 6.35
C ALA A 126 20.61 17.97 5.16
N PHE A 127 20.12 17.89 3.93
CA PHE A 127 20.96 18.08 2.73
C PHE A 127 21.59 19.47 2.65
N LYS A 128 20.83 20.54 2.95
CA LYS A 128 21.36 21.91 2.98
C LYS A 128 22.54 22.05 3.95
N HIS A 129 22.50 21.36 5.08
CA HIS A 129 23.53 21.39 6.12
C HIS A 129 24.56 20.27 6.00
N ARG A 130 24.61 19.54 4.87
CA ARG A 130 25.51 18.40 4.63
C ARG A 130 25.44 17.32 5.70
N LYS A 131 24.27 17.11 6.27
CA LYS A 131 23.97 16.08 7.28
C LYS A 131 23.39 14.82 6.60
N ARG A 132 23.42 13.69 7.30
CA ARG A 132 22.83 12.44 6.82
C ARG A 132 21.31 12.54 6.83
N PRO A 133 20.62 12.27 5.72
CA PRO A 133 19.16 12.26 5.66
C PRO A 133 18.59 11.06 6.42
N ALA A 134 17.32 11.16 6.81
CA ALA A 134 16.55 10.04 7.33
C ALA A 134 16.10 9.10 6.19
N THR A 135 15.95 7.82 6.51
CA THR A 135 15.35 6.82 5.63
C THR A 135 13.99 6.39 6.14
N ALA A 136 13.05 6.16 5.23
CA ALA A 136 11.69 5.76 5.57
C ALA A 136 11.10 4.79 4.56
N LYS A 137 10.06 4.05 4.96
CA LYS A 137 9.24 3.22 4.08
C LYS A 137 7.81 3.78 4.00
N PRO A 138 7.20 3.80 2.81
CA PRO A 138 5.79 4.15 2.69
C PRO A 138 4.92 3.14 3.44
N VAL A 139 3.82 3.61 4.02
CA VAL A 139 2.88 2.79 4.78
C VAL A 139 1.48 3.05 4.28
N LEU A 140 0.73 1.98 4.04
CA LEU A 140 -0.69 2.05 3.73
C LEU A 140 -1.48 1.97 5.04
N LEU A 141 -2.21 3.04 5.35
CA LEU A 141 -3.14 3.11 6.47
C LEU A 141 -4.55 2.75 5.99
N GLY A 142 -5.32 2.06 6.83
CA GLY A 142 -6.76 1.91 6.58
C GLY A 142 -7.48 3.26 6.71
N ILE A 143 -8.68 3.39 6.13
CA ILE A 143 -9.46 4.64 6.09
C ILE A 143 -9.62 5.26 7.48
N THR A 144 -10.07 4.48 8.47
CA THR A 144 -10.25 4.94 9.85
C THR A 144 -8.95 5.51 10.42
N LYS A 145 -7.85 4.76 10.29
CA LYS A 145 -6.57 5.20 10.83
C LYS A 145 -6.04 6.44 10.10
N ALA A 146 -6.19 6.50 8.78
CA ALA A 146 -5.80 7.66 7.99
C ALA A 146 -6.58 8.92 8.38
N SER A 147 -7.87 8.77 8.71
CA SER A 147 -8.74 9.86 9.15
C SER A 147 -8.41 10.38 10.55
N LEU A 148 -7.91 9.50 11.44
CA LEU A 148 -7.53 9.86 12.82
C LEU A 148 -6.09 10.36 12.95
N GLU A 149 -5.20 9.92 12.08
CA GLU A 149 -3.76 10.30 12.05
C GLU A 149 -3.53 11.63 11.30
N THR A 150 -4.46 12.57 11.44
CA THR A 150 -4.36 13.92 10.87
C THR A 150 -3.75 14.88 11.90
N GLU A 151 -3.14 15.97 11.45
CA GLU A 151 -2.62 17.02 12.34
C GLU A 151 -3.73 17.87 12.98
N SER A 152 -4.94 17.81 12.41
CA SER A 152 -6.12 18.53 12.92
C SER A 152 -6.94 17.64 13.85
N PHE A 153 -6.93 17.97 15.14
CA PHE A 153 -7.78 17.29 16.13
C PHE A 153 -9.29 17.45 15.83
N LEU A 154 -9.69 18.58 15.22
CA LEU A 154 -11.08 18.81 14.81
C LEU A 154 -11.50 17.84 13.71
N SER A 155 -10.63 17.53 12.75
CA SER A 155 -10.91 16.56 11.70
C SER A 155 -11.08 15.15 12.28
N ALA A 156 -10.21 14.76 13.21
CA ALA A 156 -10.30 13.47 13.90
C ALA A 156 -11.58 13.37 14.75
N ALA A 157 -11.91 14.42 15.50
CA ALA A 157 -13.12 14.48 16.32
C ALA A 157 -14.40 14.42 15.45
N SER A 158 -14.45 15.16 14.35
CA SER A 158 -15.57 15.13 13.39
C SER A 158 -15.77 13.74 12.80
N PHE A 159 -14.69 13.06 12.43
CA PHE A 159 -14.79 11.71 11.89
C PHE A 159 -15.35 10.72 12.93
N GLN A 160 -14.87 10.77 14.18
CA GLN A 160 -15.34 9.92 15.27
C GLN A 160 -16.82 10.18 15.58
N GLU A 161 -17.23 11.44 15.68
CA GLU A 161 -18.61 11.77 15.97
C GLU A 161 -19.54 11.38 14.82
N THR A 162 -19.15 11.59 13.57
CA THR A 162 -19.92 11.15 12.40
C THR A 162 -20.13 9.62 12.40
N THR A 163 -19.10 8.83 12.66
CA THR A 163 -19.22 7.37 12.72
C THR A 163 -20.12 6.92 13.88
N ARG A 164 -20.03 7.58 15.03
CA ARG A 164 -20.90 7.30 16.19
C ARG A 164 -22.37 7.58 15.87
N VAL A 165 -22.68 8.76 15.35
CA VAL A 165 -24.05 9.15 14.99
C VAL A 165 -24.66 8.21 13.95
N LEU A 166 -23.90 7.81 12.95
CA LEU A 166 -24.35 6.83 11.94
C LEU A 166 -24.60 5.45 12.55
N THR A 167 -23.76 5.02 13.49
CA THR A 167 -23.94 3.73 14.18
C THR A 167 -25.16 3.75 15.09
N ASP A 168 -25.41 4.86 15.79
CA ASP A 168 -26.57 5.00 16.69
C ASP A 168 -27.90 5.14 15.92
N ALA A 169 -27.86 5.53 14.64
CA ALA A 169 -29.02 5.69 13.77
C ALA A 169 -29.37 4.45 12.93
N ALA A 170 -28.48 3.43 12.89
CA ALA A 170 -28.67 2.20 12.11
C ALA A 170 -29.32 1.08 12.94
#